data_8260df9a4f38363e10bd7940d2a78703
#
_entry.id   8260df9a4f38363e10bd7940d2a78703
#
_cell.length_a   1.000
_cell.length_b   1.000
_cell.length_c   1.000
_cell.angle_alpha   90.00
_cell.angle_beta   90.00
_cell.angle_gamma   90.00
#
_symmetry.space_group_name_H-M   'P 1'
#
loop_
_entity.id
_entity.type
_entity.pdbx_description
1 polymer ?
#
loop_
_entity_poly.entity_id
_entity_poly.type
_entity_poly.pdbx_seq_one_letter_code
_entity_poly.pdbx_strand_id
1 'polypeptide(L)'
;VDGYYFLRKQMSWTDTLRDALFGKSGYLDGEIVINVPETVYIKELAMYSAVSLIANAISQCEILVYENGKQVRNENWYSLNVQANVNESASRFWHKVIERMLYADNDKGAFVFVSNGNLYCADSYQIREKRPFKAAGNLYDGVVVDDLALNKTFTAKEVMIFKLEQNQANLAVANMYSDLGSIISSALTHFKDSNVQRWKFKIDAREAGNPEFQKEWQNKLKNAIRSYVDGDTNVFVEYTDKTLEPVTTNNSVGTRVNAEDNIKLINEVFDLVSRAYHIPPGLMTTGNYNISDLVTQFLTFVVDPTADMISKTLTAAYGKDEFIKGNYYRVDTSKIKHFDIFGMASDVDKLISSGFASVNEVRRAADWDPAGDPEDADNWLNQHILTKNYEKEGGETTT
;
A
#
# COMPACT_ATOMS: atom_id res chain seq x y z
N VAL A 1 -20.09 -28.71 33.92
CA VAL A 1 -18.72 -28.89 33.46
C VAL A 1 -18.58 -28.04 32.20
N ASP A 2 -18.18 -26.80 32.44
CA ASP A 2 -18.17 -25.74 31.43
C ASP A 2 -16.88 -25.76 30.64
N GLY A 3 -16.99 -26.09 29.37
CA GLY A 3 -15.87 -25.97 28.41
C GLY A 3 -15.87 -24.58 27.78
N TYR A 4 -15.10 -23.65 28.32
CA TYR A 4 -14.79 -22.41 27.66
C TYR A 4 -13.85 -22.69 26.48
N TYR A 5 -14.39 -22.73 25.26
CA TYR A 5 -13.60 -22.63 24.06
C TYR A 5 -13.12 -21.19 23.88
N PHE A 6 -11.88 -20.91 24.24
CA PHE A 6 -11.17 -19.75 23.83
C PHE A 6 -10.98 -19.81 22.30
N LEU A 7 -11.89 -19.18 21.56
CA LEU A 7 -11.64 -18.84 20.16
C LEU A 7 -10.47 -17.86 20.15
N ARG A 8 -9.29 -18.34 19.82
CA ARG A 8 -8.14 -17.52 19.49
C ARG A 8 -8.54 -16.70 18.26
N LYS A 9 -8.94 -15.44 18.50
CA LYS A 9 -9.20 -14.44 17.46
C LYS A 9 -7.90 -14.35 16.65
N GLN A 10 -7.87 -14.85 15.42
CA GLN A 10 -6.79 -14.54 14.50
C GLN A 10 -6.95 -13.04 14.18
N MET A 11 -6.23 -12.22 14.92
CA MET A 11 -6.14 -10.80 14.63
C MET A 11 -5.56 -10.67 13.21
N SER A 12 -6.27 -9.92 12.36
CA SER A 12 -5.70 -9.50 11.08
C SER A 12 -4.37 -8.79 11.40
N TRP A 13 -3.34 -9.07 10.63
CA TRP A 13 -2.06 -8.39 10.85
C TRP A 13 -2.16 -6.85 10.68
N THR A 14 -3.17 -6.35 9.94
CA THR A 14 -3.53 -4.93 9.89
C THR A 14 -3.97 -4.39 11.25
N ASP A 15 -4.68 -5.19 12.05
CA ASP A 15 -5.05 -4.81 13.42
C ASP A 15 -3.82 -4.77 14.31
N THR A 16 -2.87 -5.72 14.10
CA THR A 16 -1.61 -5.76 14.85
C THR A 16 -0.72 -4.55 14.50
N LEU A 17 -0.65 -4.15 13.24
CA LEU A 17 0.10 -2.97 12.78
C LEU A 17 -0.56 -1.67 13.24
N ARG A 18 -1.87 -1.57 13.13
CA ARG A 18 -2.62 -0.41 13.63
C ARG A 18 -2.45 -0.25 15.13
N ASP A 19 -2.56 -1.34 15.89
CA ASP A 19 -2.37 -1.32 17.34
C ASP A 19 -0.92 -1.01 17.73
N ALA A 20 0.07 -1.42 16.94
CA ALA A 20 1.47 -1.13 17.16
C ALA A 20 1.87 0.33 16.80
N LEU A 21 1.26 0.90 15.75
CA LEU A 21 1.58 2.26 15.28
C LEU A 21 0.77 3.36 15.95
N PHE A 22 -0.48 3.07 16.35
CA PHE A 22 -1.42 4.07 16.86
C PHE A 22 -1.86 3.85 18.30
N GLY A 23 -1.37 2.81 18.97
CA GLY A 23 -1.67 2.48 20.36
C GLY A 23 -3.14 2.12 20.60
N LYS A 24 -3.43 1.02 21.25
CA LYS A 24 -4.75 0.77 21.79
C LYS A 24 -5.07 1.83 22.82
N SER A 25 -6.05 2.66 22.56
CA SER A 25 -6.72 3.47 23.54
C SER A 25 -7.55 2.54 24.44
N GLY A 26 -6.90 1.91 25.39
CA GLY A 26 -7.55 1.05 26.39
C GLY A 26 -6.55 0.76 27.49
N TYR A 27 -6.82 1.29 28.69
CA TYR A 27 -6.06 1.06 29.91
C TYR A 27 -5.82 -0.43 30.14
N LEU A 28 -4.57 -0.88 29.94
CA LEU A 28 -4.05 -2.09 30.55
C LEU A 28 -2.69 -1.74 31.16
N ASP A 29 -2.68 -1.71 32.47
CA ASP A 29 -1.50 -1.66 33.33
C ASP A 29 -0.69 -2.94 33.08
N GLY A 30 0.39 -2.82 32.35
CA GLY A 30 1.32 -3.89 32.06
C GLY A 30 2.05 -3.61 30.72
N GLU A 31 3.33 -3.25 30.81
CA GLU A 31 4.23 -3.15 29.66
C GLU A 31 4.27 -4.49 28.91
N ILE A 32 3.41 -4.66 27.91
CA ILE A 32 3.65 -5.68 26.89
C ILE A 32 4.62 -5.05 25.90
N VAL A 33 5.91 -5.14 26.20
CA VAL A 33 6.97 -4.93 25.21
C VAL A 33 6.90 -6.11 24.24
N ILE A 34 6.13 -5.96 23.17
CA ILE A 34 6.17 -6.89 22.05
C ILE A 34 7.50 -6.63 21.36
N ASN A 35 8.50 -7.45 21.69
CA ASN A 35 9.79 -7.44 21.03
C ASN A 35 9.63 -8.07 19.65
N VAL A 36 8.97 -7.35 18.72
CA VAL A 36 8.89 -7.76 17.31
C VAL A 36 10.28 -7.47 16.72
N PRO A 37 10.95 -8.45 16.10
CA PRO A 37 12.24 -8.21 15.45
C PRO A 37 12.16 -7.02 14.49
N GLU A 38 13.07 -6.07 14.55
CA GLU A 38 13.11 -4.88 13.68
C GLU A 38 12.96 -5.22 12.19
N THR A 39 13.39 -6.39 11.79
CA THR A 39 13.28 -6.94 10.45
C THR A 39 11.84 -7.14 9.99
N VAL A 40 10.94 -7.58 10.88
CA VAL A 40 9.52 -7.78 10.54
C VAL A 40 8.86 -6.45 10.17
N TYR A 41 9.21 -5.37 10.88
CA TYR A 41 8.68 -4.04 10.59
C TYR A 41 9.04 -3.52 9.19
N ILE A 42 10.27 -3.78 8.71
CA ILE A 42 10.71 -3.29 7.39
C ILE A 42 9.90 -3.94 6.28
N LYS A 43 9.69 -5.26 6.35
CA LYS A 43 8.86 -5.99 5.38
C LYS A 43 7.42 -5.49 5.38
N GLU A 44 6.84 -5.39 6.57
CA GLU A 44 5.45 -4.96 6.73
C GLU A 44 5.26 -3.53 6.27
N LEU A 45 6.22 -2.64 6.56
CA LEU A 45 6.22 -1.27 6.07
C LEU A 45 6.28 -1.22 4.54
N ALA A 46 7.15 -2.01 3.92
CA ALA A 46 7.26 -2.08 2.47
C ALA A 46 5.97 -2.61 1.82
N MET A 47 5.38 -3.68 2.38
CA MET A 47 4.10 -4.22 1.91
C MET A 47 2.96 -3.21 2.09
N TYR A 48 2.88 -2.58 3.26
CA TYR A 48 1.88 -1.55 3.52
C TYR A 48 2.02 -0.37 2.56
N SER A 49 3.25 0.08 2.29
CA SER A 49 3.52 1.17 1.34
C SER A 49 3.05 0.81 -0.08
N ALA A 50 3.34 -0.41 -0.54
CA ALA A 50 2.91 -0.90 -1.84
C ALA A 50 1.37 -0.97 -1.95
N VAL A 51 0.72 -1.58 -0.97
CA VAL A 51 -0.73 -1.72 -0.94
C VAL A 51 -1.43 -0.38 -0.84
N SER A 52 -0.94 0.52 0.02
CA SER A 52 -1.49 1.87 0.18
C SER A 52 -1.36 2.69 -1.10
N LEU A 53 -0.25 2.55 -1.85
CA LEU A 53 -0.06 3.24 -3.12
C LEU A 53 -1.12 2.80 -4.15
N ILE A 54 -1.35 1.48 -4.27
CA ILE A 54 -2.36 0.93 -5.18
C ILE A 54 -3.78 1.33 -4.72
N ALA A 55 -4.07 1.19 -3.43
CA ALA A 55 -5.38 1.50 -2.88
C ALA A 55 -5.74 2.99 -3.03
N ASN A 56 -4.78 3.88 -2.78
CA ASN A 56 -4.96 5.32 -2.98
C ASN A 56 -5.22 5.66 -4.46
N ALA A 57 -4.49 5.05 -5.39
CA ALA A 57 -4.70 5.27 -6.81
C ALA A 57 -6.09 4.80 -7.25
N ILE A 58 -6.50 3.59 -6.92
CA ILE A 58 -7.80 3.04 -7.31
C ILE A 58 -8.96 3.80 -6.63
N SER A 59 -8.82 4.20 -5.36
CA SER A 59 -9.87 4.93 -4.65
C SER A 59 -10.14 6.34 -5.20
N GLN A 60 -9.26 6.86 -6.04
CA GLN A 60 -9.43 8.15 -6.75
C GLN A 60 -10.08 7.98 -8.12
N CYS A 61 -10.18 6.75 -8.64
CA CYS A 61 -10.82 6.48 -9.92
C CYS A 61 -12.34 6.68 -9.83
N GLU A 62 -12.95 7.20 -10.90
CA GLU A 62 -14.41 7.22 -11.04
C GLU A 62 -14.89 5.91 -11.64
N ILE A 63 -15.93 5.31 -11.05
CA ILE A 63 -16.59 4.13 -11.61
C ILE A 63 -17.78 4.59 -12.44
N LEU A 64 -17.62 4.52 -13.73
CA LEU A 64 -18.66 4.87 -14.70
C LEU A 64 -19.70 3.76 -14.78
N VAL A 65 -20.97 4.15 -14.76
CA VAL A 65 -22.12 3.25 -14.90
C VAL A 65 -22.73 3.46 -16.27
N TYR A 66 -22.91 2.38 -17.02
CA TYR A 66 -23.54 2.40 -18.33
C TYR A 66 -24.86 1.62 -18.30
N GLU A 67 -25.93 2.24 -18.82
CA GLU A 67 -27.22 1.61 -19.03
C GLU A 67 -27.63 1.80 -20.49
N ASN A 68 -27.96 0.69 -21.15
CA ASN A 68 -28.27 0.68 -22.58
C ASN A 68 -27.20 1.37 -23.45
N GLY A 69 -25.94 1.19 -23.09
CA GLY A 69 -24.78 1.77 -23.78
C GLY A 69 -24.54 3.26 -23.50
N LYS A 70 -25.34 3.91 -22.66
CA LYS A 70 -25.17 5.32 -22.29
C LYS A 70 -24.69 5.44 -20.84
N GLN A 71 -23.76 6.37 -20.62
CA GLN A 71 -23.30 6.69 -19.27
C GLN A 71 -24.43 7.37 -18.48
N VAL A 72 -24.67 6.90 -17.24
CA VAL A 72 -25.71 7.41 -16.36
C VAL A 72 -25.16 7.67 -14.96
N ARG A 73 -25.74 8.64 -14.26
CA ARG A 73 -25.48 8.91 -12.84
C ARG A 73 -26.75 8.60 -12.05
N ASN A 74 -26.89 7.36 -11.63
CA ASN A 74 -28.01 6.82 -10.86
C ASN A 74 -27.59 6.49 -9.42
N GLU A 75 -28.45 5.81 -8.66
CA GLU A 75 -28.16 5.38 -7.28
C GLU A 75 -26.93 4.45 -7.19
N ASN A 76 -26.75 3.58 -8.20
CA ASN A 76 -25.56 2.71 -8.27
C ASN A 76 -24.29 3.54 -8.44
N TRP A 77 -24.32 4.56 -9.31
CA TRP A 77 -23.20 5.48 -9.46
C TRP A 77 -22.88 6.19 -8.14
N TYR A 78 -23.91 6.65 -7.42
CA TYR A 78 -23.74 7.31 -6.12
C TYR A 78 -23.08 6.38 -5.09
N SER A 79 -23.56 5.12 -4.99
CA SER A 79 -23.02 4.13 -4.03
C SER A 79 -21.57 3.75 -4.35
N LEU A 80 -21.19 3.75 -5.62
CA LEU A 80 -19.84 3.38 -6.05
C LEU A 80 -18.82 4.53 -5.96
N ASN A 81 -19.27 5.80 -6.06
CA ASN A 81 -18.35 6.93 -6.17
C ASN A 81 -18.44 7.93 -5.02
N VAL A 82 -19.54 7.99 -4.28
CA VAL A 82 -19.74 8.99 -3.23
C VAL A 82 -19.84 8.33 -1.86
N GLN A 83 -20.81 7.44 -1.67
CA GLN A 83 -21.08 6.83 -0.37
C GLN A 83 -21.49 5.37 -0.53
N ALA A 84 -20.63 4.46 -0.13
CA ALA A 84 -20.86 3.02 -0.23
C ALA A 84 -21.95 2.53 0.72
N ASN A 85 -21.97 3.05 1.94
CA ASN A 85 -23.01 2.81 2.94
C ASN A 85 -23.07 3.97 3.94
N VAL A 86 -24.00 3.92 4.89
CA VAL A 86 -24.23 5.01 5.85
C VAL A 86 -22.99 5.37 6.67
N ASN A 87 -22.13 4.39 6.94
CA ASN A 87 -20.94 4.55 7.78
C ASN A 87 -19.64 4.79 6.99
N GLU A 88 -19.66 4.62 5.67
CA GLU A 88 -18.42 4.54 4.88
C GLU A 88 -18.57 5.26 3.53
N SER A 89 -17.66 6.20 3.26
CA SER A 89 -17.54 6.84 1.95
C SER A 89 -17.04 5.85 0.90
N ALA A 90 -17.34 6.08 -0.38
CA ALA A 90 -16.89 5.22 -1.47
C ALA A 90 -15.36 5.11 -1.53
N SER A 91 -14.62 6.20 -1.33
CA SER A 91 -13.17 6.19 -1.32
C SER A 91 -12.61 5.27 -0.22
N ARG A 92 -13.13 5.35 1.01
CA ARG A 92 -12.74 4.47 2.12
C ARG A 92 -13.11 3.02 1.85
N PHE A 93 -14.29 2.79 1.29
CA PHE A 93 -14.75 1.46 0.90
C PHE A 93 -13.81 0.82 -0.11
N TRP A 94 -13.46 1.51 -1.20
CA TRP A 94 -12.56 0.99 -2.23
C TRP A 94 -11.14 0.78 -1.69
N HIS A 95 -10.65 1.67 -0.83
CA HIS A 95 -9.38 1.45 -0.15
C HIS A 95 -9.40 0.13 0.65
N LYS A 96 -10.45 -0.12 1.42
CA LYS A 96 -10.65 -1.36 2.18
C LYS A 96 -10.73 -2.59 1.27
N VAL A 97 -11.45 -2.49 0.15
CA VAL A 97 -11.58 -3.58 -0.84
C VAL A 97 -10.21 -3.93 -1.43
N ILE A 98 -9.45 -2.93 -1.88
CA ILE A 98 -8.11 -3.15 -2.45
C ILE A 98 -7.16 -3.73 -1.41
N GLU A 99 -7.16 -3.19 -0.21
CA GLU A 99 -6.36 -3.71 0.90
C GLU A 99 -6.67 -5.18 1.16
N ARG A 100 -7.95 -5.53 1.29
CA ARG A 100 -8.39 -6.93 1.50
C ARG A 100 -8.02 -7.84 0.33
N MET A 101 -8.10 -7.34 -0.89
CA MET A 101 -7.74 -8.07 -2.10
C MET A 101 -6.24 -8.38 -2.17
N LEU A 102 -5.39 -7.42 -1.82
CA LEU A 102 -3.93 -7.54 -1.90
C LEU A 102 -3.34 -8.36 -0.74
N TYR A 103 -3.98 -8.31 0.44
CA TYR A 103 -3.56 -9.09 1.61
C TYR A 103 -4.23 -10.44 1.74
N ALA A 104 -5.13 -10.79 0.82
CA ALA A 104 -5.85 -12.05 0.90
C ALA A 104 -4.89 -13.24 0.86
N ASP A 105 -5.04 -14.13 1.81
CA ASP A 105 -4.40 -15.45 1.79
C ASP A 105 -5.04 -16.33 0.71
N ASN A 106 -4.25 -17.24 0.17
CA ASN A 106 -4.57 -18.29 -0.80
C ASN A 106 -6.07 -18.51 -1.07
N ASP A 107 -6.50 -18.36 -2.31
CA ASP A 107 -7.88 -18.57 -2.79
C ASP A 107 -8.95 -17.59 -2.29
N LYS A 108 -8.64 -16.72 -1.36
CA LYS A 108 -9.55 -15.66 -0.87
C LYS A 108 -9.30 -14.36 -1.63
N GLY A 109 -10.30 -13.51 -1.70
CA GLY A 109 -10.24 -12.15 -2.22
C GLY A 109 -11.04 -11.23 -1.31
N ALA A 110 -11.22 -9.97 -1.68
CA ALA A 110 -12.14 -9.08 -1.01
C ALA A 110 -13.58 -9.52 -1.30
N PHE A 111 -14.34 -9.81 -0.27
CA PHE A 111 -15.72 -10.26 -0.33
C PHE A 111 -16.65 -9.07 -0.17
N VAL A 112 -17.37 -8.74 -1.22
CA VAL A 112 -18.31 -7.62 -1.25
C VAL A 112 -19.71 -8.13 -1.54
N PHE A 113 -20.69 -7.59 -0.84
CA PHE A 113 -22.10 -7.88 -1.07
C PHE A 113 -22.94 -6.62 -0.97
N VAL A 114 -24.12 -6.67 -1.57
CA VAL A 114 -25.09 -5.58 -1.52
C VAL A 114 -26.20 -5.93 -0.52
N SER A 115 -26.54 -5.00 0.34
CA SER A 115 -27.70 -5.11 1.24
C SER A 115 -28.43 -3.78 1.29
N ASN A 116 -29.73 -3.81 0.99
CA ASN A 116 -30.58 -2.60 0.91
C ASN A 116 -29.98 -1.47 0.05
N GLY A 117 -29.42 -1.81 -1.11
CA GLY A 117 -28.81 -0.85 -2.00
C GLY A 117 -27.42 -0.33 -1.58
N ASN A 118 -26.89 -0.75 -0.44
CA ASN A 118 -25.59 -0.34 0.08
C ASN A 118 -24.55 -1.44 -0.10
N LEU A 119 -23.30 -1.03 -0.29
CA LEU A 119 -22.15 -1.91 -0.47
C LEU A 119 -21.44 -2.16 0.88
N TYR A 120 -21.13 -3.42 1.13
CA TYR A 120 -20.40 -3.85 2.32
C TYR A 120 -19.22 -4.75 1.94
N CYS A 121 -18.07 -4.49 2.52
CA CYS A 121 -16.88 -5.33 2.37
C CYS A 121 -16.65 -6.13 3.66
N ALA A 122 -16.64 -7.47 3.55
CA ALA A 122 -16.44 -8.33 4.70
C ALA A 122 -14.98 -8.27 5.20
N ASP A 123 -14.82 -8.33 6.52
CA ASP A 123 -13.52 -8.45 7.18
C ASP A 123 -12.98 -9.87 7.07
N SER A 124 -13.86 -10.85 7.14
CA SER A 124 -13.53 -12.26 6.96
C SER A 124 -14.73 -13.04 6.46
N TYR A 125 -14.46 -14.16 5.81
CA TYR A 125 -15.48 -15.11 5.36
C TYR A 125 -14.87 -16.51 5.19
N GLN A 126 -15.72 -17.53 5.07
CA GLN A 126 -15.32 -18.89 4.83
C GLN A 126 -16.02 -19.45 3.59
N ILE A 127 -15.28 -20.28 2.82
CA ILE A 127 -15.88 -21.05 1.72
C ILE A 127 -16.44 -22.30 2.34
N ARG A 128 -17.75 -22.35 2.54
CA ARG A 128 -18.44 -23.51 3.11
C ARG A 128 -18.41 -24.71 2.18
N GLU A 129 -18.65 -24.48 0.89
CA GLU A 129 -18.71 -25.54 -0.11
C GLU A 129 -18.27 -25.01 -1.48
N LYS A 130 -17.30 -25.67 -2.11
CA LYS A 130 -16.90 -25.39 -3.50
C LYS A 130 -17.82 -26.17 -4.45
N ARG A 131 -18.52 -25.46 -5.33
CA ARG A 131 -19.52 -26.01 -6.25
C ARG A 131 -19.29 -25.58 -7.71
N PRO A 132 -18.18 -26.02 -8.35
CA PRO A 132 -17.76 -25.50 -9.65
C PRO A 132 -18.74 -25.73 -10.79
N PHE A 133 -19.64 -26.74 -10.67
CA PHE A 133 -20.59 -27.09 -11.74
C PHE A 133 -22.06 -26.73 -11.42
N LYS A 134 -22.34 -26.14 -10.25
CA LYS A 134 -23.71 -25.73 -9.90
C LYS A 134 -23.98 -24.29 -10.33
N ALA A 135 -25.19 -24.02 -10.83
CA ALA A 135 -25.59 -22.70 -11.31
C ALA A 135 -25.56 -21.62 -10.23
N ALA A 136 -25.70 -21.99 -8.95
CA ALA A 136 -25.58 -21.06 -7.82
C ALA A 136 -24.11 -20.80 -7.40
N GLY A 137 -23.16 -21.60 -7.95
CA GLY A 137 -21.76 -21.49 -7.59
C GLY A 137 -21.45 -21.94 -6.15
N ASN A 138 -20.35 -21.43 -5.62
CA ASN A 138 -19.88 -21.73 -4.26
C ASN A 138 -20.82 -21.18 -3.19
N LEU A 139 -20.76 -21.77 -2.01
CA LEU A 139 -21.43 -21.26 -0.81
C LEU A 139 -20.41 -20.67 0.15
N TYR A 140 -20.79 -19.56 0.75
CA TYR A 140 -19.98 -18.81 1.69
C TYR A 140 -20.74 -18.59 2.99
N ASP A 141 -20.06 -18.71 4.14
CA ASP A 141 -20.59 -18.43 5.47
C ASP A 141 -19.52 -17.81 6.38
N GLY A 142 -19.84 -17.61 7.66
CA GLY A 142 -18.91 -16.99 8.59
C GLY A 142 -18.49 -15.58 8.20
N VAL A 143 -19.37 -14.86 7.50
CA VAL A 143 -19.11 -13.49 7.04
C VAL A 143 -19.15 -12.54 8.22
N VAL A 144 -18.08 -11.77 8.42
CA VAL A 144 -17.96 -10.75 9.46
C VAL A 144 -17.77 -9.40 8.79
N VAL A 145 -18.54 -8.39 9.25
CA VAL A 145 -18.44 -6.99 8.78
C VAL A 145 -18.39 -6.09 10.02
N ASP A 146 -17.36 -5.27 10.13
CA ASP A 146 -17.15 -4.35 11.25
C ASP A 146 -17.34 -5.05 12.62
N ASP A 147 -16.70 -6.20 12.80
CA ASP A 147 -16.77 -7.09 13.97
C ASP A 147 -18.15 -7.78 14.17
N LEU A 148 -19.14 -7.54 13.32
CA LEU A 148 -20.45 -8.18 13.39
C LEU A 148 -20.49 -9.46 12.52
N ALA A 149 -20.68 -10.61 13.14
CA ALA A 149 -20.86 -11.88 12.43
C ALA A 149 -22.28 -11.99 11.86
N LEU A 150 -22.37 -12.22 10.55
CA LEU A 150 -23.64 -12.42 9.85
C LEU A 150 -24.03 -13.90 9.88
N ASN A 151 -25.21 -14.18 10.38
CA ASN A 151 -25.79 -15.55 10.37
C ASN A 151 -26.54 -15.81 9.06
N LYS A 152 -25.84 -15.64 7.92
CA LYS A 152 -26.38 -15.86 6.58
C LYS A 152 -25.37 -16.63 5.74
N THR A 153 -25.88 -17.61 4.97
CA THR A 153 -25.09 -18.27 3.92
C THR A 153 -25.33 -17.55 2.60
N PHE A 154 -24.26 -17.13 1.94
CA PHE A 154 -24.30 -16.45 0.64
C PHE A 154 -23.97 -17.42 -0.47
N THR A 155 -24.58 -17.23 -1.63
CA THR A 155 -24.22 -17.90 -2.89
C THR A 155 -23.26 -17.03 -3.70
N ALA A 156 -22.52 -17.63 -4.63
CA ALA A 156 -21.63 -16.88 -5.51
C ALA A 156 -22.33 -15.80 -6.36
N LYS A 157 -23.65 -15.90 -6.55
CA LYS A 157 -24.45 -14.90 -7.27
C LYS A 157 -24.83 -13.68 -6.42
N GLU A 158 -24.81 -13.81 -5.09
CA GLU A 158 -25.18 -12.73 -4.17
C GLU A 158 -23.97 -11.89 -3.76
N VAL A 159 -22.78 -12.26 -4.22
CA VAL A 159 -21.52 -11.66 -3.77
C VAL A 159 -20.61 -11.35 -4.95
N MET A 160 -19.76 -10.36 -4.75
CA MET A 160 -18.68 -10.01 -5.66
C MET A 160 -17.36 -10.30 -4.94
N ILE A 161 -16.54 -11.16 -5.53
CA ILE A 161 -15.22 -11.47 -4.95
C ILE A 161 -14.16 -10.85 -5.84
N PHE A 162 -13.52 -9.80 -5.33
CA PHE A 162 -12.41 -9.16 -6.01
C PHE A 162 -11.12 -9.90 -5.65
N LYS A 163 -10.52 -10.52 -6.66
CA LYS A 163 -9.33 -11.34 -6.49
C LYS A 163 -8.31 -11.02 -7.57
N LEU A 164 -7.11 -10.68 -7.16
CA LEU A 164 -5.96 -10.65 -8.07
C LEU A 164 -5.30 -12.03 -8.09
N GLU A 165 -4.92 -12.50 -9.27
CA GLU A 165 -4.22 -13.79 -9.40
C GLU A 165 -2.75 -13.76 -8.90
N GLN A 166 -2.38 -12.71 -8.17
CA GLN A 166 -1.04 -12.48 -7.62
C GLN A 166 -0.81 -13.11 -6.23
N ASN A 167 -1.62 -14.09 -5.84
CA ASN A 167 -1.48 -14.75 -4.52
C ASN A 167 -0.09 -15.35 -4.28
N GLN A 168 0.66 -15.62 -5.34
CA GLN A 168 2.04 -16.07 -5.23
C GLN A 168 3.02 -14.95 -4.87
N ALA A 169 2.67 -13.67 -5.10
CA ALA A 169 3.53 -12.55 -4.77
C ALA A 169 3.75 -12.43 -3.25
N ASN A 170 2.67 -12.53 -2.46
CA ASN A 170 2.77 -12.50 -0.99
C ASN A 170 3.60 -13.67 -0.45
N LEU A 171 3.43 -14.86 -1.01
CA LEU A 171 4.19 -16.05 -0.63
C LEU A 171 5.66 -15.91 -1.06
N ALA A 172 5.92 -15.40 -2.27
CA ALA A 172 7.27 -15.17 -2.76
C ALA A 172 8.01 -14.13 -1.90
N VAL A 173 7.35 -13.00 -1.58
CA VAL A 173 7.89 -11.98 -0.68
C VAL A 173 8.16 -12.57 0.71
N ALA A 174 7.25 -13.40 1.25
CA ALA A 174 7.44 -14.03 2.55
C ALA A 174 8.65 -14.99 2.57
N ASN A 175 8.82 -15.80 1.53
CA ASN A 175 9.93 -16.74 1.43
C ASN A 175 11.28 -16.05 1.21
N MET A 176 11.34 -15.10 0.26
CA MET A 176 12.57 -14.33 0.00
C MET A 176 13.00 -13.50 1.20
N TYR A 177 12.02 -12.96 1.93
CA TYR A 177 12.31 -12.19 3.13
C TYR A 177 12.82 -13.04 4.28
N SER A 178 12.45 -14.31 4.38
CA SER A 178 13.01 -15.23 5.38
C SER A 178 14.55 -15.27 5.32
N ASP A 179 15.10 -15.27 4.12
CA ASP A 179 16.54 -15.33 3.91
C ASP A 179 17.20 -13.95 4.09
N LEU A 180 16.62 -12.90 3.51
CA LEU A 180 17.12 -11.52 3.63
C LEU A 180 16.96 -10.96 5.06
N GLY A 181 15.90 -11.33 5.76
CA GLY A 181 15.65 -10.87 7.13
C GLY A 181 16.76 -11.24 8.08
N SER A 182 17.34 -12.43 7.95
CA SER A 182 18.48 -12.88 8.75
C SER A 182 19.73 -12.04 8.48
N ILE A 183 19.98 -11.68 7.23
CA ILE A 183 21.12 -10.85 6.79
C ILE A 183 20.95 -9.42 7.32
N ILE A 184 19.76 -8.83 7.19
CA ILE A 184 19.44 -7.49 7.67
C ILE A 184 19.58 -7.43 9.20
N SER A 185 19.04 -8.42 9.93
CA SER A 185 19.17 -8.50 11.39
C SER A 185 20.63 -8.56 11.81
N SER A 186 21.43 -9.39 11.14
CA SER A 186 22.86 -9.49 11.40
C SER A 186 23.60 -8.18 11.10
N ALA A 187 23.27 -7.53 9.99
CA ALA A 187 23.87 -6.24 9.60
C ALA A 187 23.54 -5.12 10.59
N LEU A 188 22.28 -5.03 11.04
CA LEU A 188 21.84 -4.06 12.04
C LEU A 188 22.50 -4.31 13.40
N THR A 189 22.59 -5.57 13.83
CA THR A 189 23.28 -5.95 15.06
C THR A 189 24.77 -5.59 14.96
N HIS A 190 25.40 -5.91 13.84
CA HIS A 190 26.81 -5.56 13.59
C HIS A 190 27.03 -4.04 13.59
N PHE A 191 26.11 -3.28 13.01
CA PHE A 191 26.17 -1.82 13.02
C PHE A 191 26.02 -1.26 14.44
N LYS A 192 25.07 -1.75 15.21
CA LYS A 192 24.91 -1.39 16.63
C LYS A 192 26.17 -1.72 17.41
N ASP A 193 26.69 -2.92 17.28
CA ASP A 193 27.88 -3.38 18.00
C ASP A 193 29.17 -2.64 17.58
N SER A 194 29.26 -2.22 16.31
CA SER A 194 30.43 -1.49 15.79
C SER A 194 30.44 -0.03 16.23
N ASN A 195 29.29 0.55 16.53
CA ASN A 195 29.16 1.93 17.01
C ASN A 195 29.19 2.04 18.54
N VAL A 196 29.16 0.92 19.27
CA VAL A 196 29.32 0.94 20.72
C VAL A 196 30.78 1.18 21.03
N GLN A 197 31.09 2.30 21.66
CA GLN A 197 32.43 2.53 22.22
C GLN A 197 32.68 1.53 23.32
N ARG A 198 33.63 0.61 23.10
CA ARG A 198 34.07 -0.35 24.11
C ARG A 198 35.17 0.28 24.92
N TRP A 199 35.03 0.22 26.21
CA TRP A 199 36.02 0.75 27.15
C TRP A 199 36.70 -0.39 27.90
N LYS A 200 38.02 -0.27 28.06
CA LYS A 200 38.82 -1.20 28.84
C LYS A 200 39.17 -0.53 30.15
N PHE A 201 38.69 -1.12 31.22
CA PHE A 201 39.09 -0.69 32.57
C PHE A 201 40.26 -1.53 33.05
N LYS A 202 41.39 -0.90 33.28
CA LYS A 202 42.62 -1.56 33.80
C LYS A 202 42.70 -1.39 35.29
N ILE A 203 42.96 -2.46 36.00
CA ILE A 203 43.18 -2.51 37.46
C ILE A 203 44.36 -3.44 37.76
N ASP A 204 45.02 -3.22 38.89
CA ASP A 204 46.07 -4.14 39.36
C ASP A 204 45.44 -5.51 39.71
N ALA A 205 46.12 -6.59 39.34
CA ALA A 205 45.66 -7.96 39.62
C ALA A 205 45.52 -8.25 41.15
N ARG A 206 46.28 -7.53 41.98
CA ARG A 206 46.18 -7.66 43.44
C ARG A 206 44.89 -7.04 43.97
N GLU A 207 44.45 -5.93 43.41
CA GLU A 207 43.18 -5.29 43.79
C GLU A 207 41.96 -6.06 43.27
N ALA A 208 42.05 -6.66 42.10
CA ALA A 208 40.95 -7.43 41.51
C ALA A 208 40.50 -8.62 42.40
N GLY A 209 41.42 -9.18 43.20
CA GLY A 209 41.13 -10.24 44.14
C GLY A 209 40.63 -9.77 45.52
N ASN A 210 40.61 -8.46 45.78
CA ASN A 210 40.20 -7.91 47.07
C ASN A 210 38.66 -7.89 47.22
N PRO A 211 38.07 -8.50 48.26
CA PRO A 211 36.63 -8.51 48.48
C PRO A 211 36.02 -7.11 48.68
N GLU A 212 36.78 -6.14 49.23
CA GLU A 212 36.33 -4.77 49.41
C GLU A 212 36.20 -4.05 48.03
N PHE A 213 37.19 -4.23 47.14
CA PHE A 213 37.13 -3.73 45.77
C PHE A 213 35.96 -4.32 45.00
N GLN A 214 35.69 -5.61 45.11
CA GLN A 214 34.54 -6.24 44.44
C GLN A 214 33.19 -5.66 44.89
N LYS A 215 33.07 -5.32 46.21
CA LYS A 215 31.88 -4.63 46.73
C LYS A 215 31.75 -3.20 46.16
N GLU A 216 32.87 -2.48 46.15
CA GLU A 216 32.93 -1.12 45.62
C GLU A 216 32.65 -1.11 44.10
N TRP A 217 33.19 -2.07 43.36
CA TRP A 217 32.91 -2.28 41.94
C TRP A 217 31.42 -2.47 41.67
N GLN A 218 30.79 -3.38 42.39
CA GLN A 218 29.38 -3.68 42.18
C GLN A 218 28.45 -2.51 42.53
N ASN A 219 28.79 -1.76 43.59
CA ASN A 219 27.87 -0.75 44.15
C ASN A 219 28.08 0.66 43.60
N LYS A 220 29.28 1.04 43.22
CA LYS A 220 29.62 2.44 42.85
C LYS A 220 30.32 2.57 41.50
N LEU A 221 31.43 1.86 41.29
CA LEU A 221 32.27 2.06 40.12
C LEU A 221 31.57 1.66 38.81
N LYS A 222 30.91 0.54 38.81
CA LYS A 222 30.17 0.05 37.62
C LYS A 222 29.13 1.06 37.15
N ASN A 223 28.40 1.65 38.08
CA ASN A 223 27.38 2.64 37.77
C ASN A 223 27.97 3.98 37.32
N ALA A 224 29.07 4.41 37.94
CA ALA A 224 29.79 5.63 37.55
C ALA A 224 30.40 5.52 36.15
N ILE A 225 31.01 4.37 35.81
CA ILE A 225 31.56 4.11 34.48
C ILE A 225 30.42 4.07 33.46
N ARG A 226 29.31 3.40 33.78
CA ARG A 226 28.15 3.32 32.91
C ARG A 226 27.57 4.71 32.64
N SER A 227 27.34 5.52 33.65
CA SER A 227 26.83 6.88 33.52
C SER A 227 27.77 7.79 32.70
N TYR A 228 29.08 7.61 32.79
CA TYR A 228 30.05 8.31 31.95
C TYR A 228 30.01 7.86 30.48
N VAL A 229 29.96 6.54 30.26
CA VAL A 229 29.90 5.95 28.91
C VAL A 229 28.55 6.28 28.20
N ASP A 230 27.47 6.26 28.95
CA ASP A 230 26.11 6.58 28.44
C ASP A 230 25.92 8.10 28.24
N GLY A 231 26.87 8.94 28.67
CA GLY A 231 26.84 10.39 28.47
C GLY A 231 26.05 11.16 29.52
N ASP A 232 25.63 10.52 30.61
CA ASP A 232 24.91 11.17 31.72
C ASP A 232 25.82 12.07 32.55
N THR A 233 27.11 11.75 32.61
CA THR A 233 28.12 12.53 33.29
C THR A 233 29.34 12.76 32.40
N ASN A 234 29.83 13.99 32.33
CA ASN A 234 30.99 14.35 31.50
C ASN A 234 32.35 14.23 32.25
N VAL A 235 32.31 13.77 33.48
CA VAL A 235 33.53 13.69 34.33
C VAL A 235 33.72 12.26 34.83
N PHE A 236 34.85 11.67 34.51
CA PHE A 236 35.32 10.42 35.08
C PHE A 236 36.53 10.71 35.94
N VAL A 237 36.52 10.26 37.21
CA VAL A 237 37.64 10.41 38.12
C VAL A 237 38.60 9.27 37.87
N GLU A 238 39.80 9.60 37.37
CA GLU A 238 40.87 8.65 37.14
C GLU A 238 41.75 8.54 38.38
N TYR A 239 42.03 7.33 38.83
CA TYR A 239 42.92 7.03 39.93
C TYR A 239 44.24 6.49 39.37
N THR A 240 45.35 6.70 40.07
CA THR A 240 46.70 6.35 39.62
C THR A 240 46.84 4.88 39.17
N ASP A 241 46.02 4.00 39.73
CA ASP A 241 46.08 2.55 39.47
C ASP A 241 44.87 2.02 38.68
N LYS A 242 43.96 2.91 38.24
CA LYS A 242 42.71 2.56 37.59
C LYS A 242 42.50 3.46 36.40
N THR A 243 42.78 2.95 35.20
CA THR A 243 42.65 3.72 33.97
C THR A 243 41.52 3.19 33.10
N LEU A 244 40.73 4.09 32.53
CA LEU A 244 39.67 3.82 31.55
C LEU A 244 40.20 4.21 30.16
N GLU A 245 40.48 3.22 29.33
CA GLU A 245 40.96 3.45 27.98
C GLU A 245 39.91 3.00 26.95
N PRO A 246 39.66 3.80 25.93
CA PRO A 246 38.83 3.32 24.83
C PRO A 246 39.53 2.14 24.13
N VAL A 247 38.84 1.06 23.89
CA VAL A 247 39.38 -0.04 23.09
C VAL A 247 39.40 0.42 21.64
N THR A 248 40.54 1.02 21.24
CA THR A 248 40.80 1.24 19.81
C THR A 248 41.14 -0.11 19.21
N THR A 249 40.15 -0.76 18.61
CA THR A 249 40.37 -1.94 17.77
C THR A 249 41.09 -1.48 16.51
N ASN A 250 42.44 -1.46 16.56
CA ASN A 250 43.29 -1.28 15.37
C ASN A 250 43.28 -2.54 14.49
N ASN A 251 42.18 -3.26 14.41
CA ASN A 251 41.99 -4.31 13.43
C ASN A 251 41.07 -3.78 12.31
N SER A 252 41.76 -3.13 11.40
CA SER A 252 41.27 -2.79 10.07
C SER A 252 41.04 -4.03 9.15
N VAL A 253 40.40 -5.05 9.67
CA VAL A 253 39.92 -6.20 8.87
C VAL A 253 38.45 -6.50 9.26
N GLY A 254 37.67 -5.49 9.28
CA GLY A 254 36.22 -5.57 9.30
C GLY A 254 35.73 -4.27 8.74
N THR A 255 35.27 -4.32 7.51
CA THR A 255 34.61 -3.21 6.85
C THR A 255 33.61 -2.64 7.85
N ARG A 256 33.82 -1.38 8.30
CA ARG A 256 32.78 -0.69 9.06
C ARG A 256 31.54 -0.76 8.21
N VAL A 257 30.53 -1.44 8.68
CA VAL A 257 29.23 -1.43 8.02
C VAL A 257 28.75 0.02 8.08
N ASN A 258 28.80 0.71 6.97
CA ASN A 258 28.40 2.10 6.89
C ASN A 258 26.88 2.16 7.02
N ALA A 259 26.36 3.26 7.58
CA ALA A 259 24.92 3.50 7.58
C ALA A 259 24.30 3.39 6.18
N GLU A 260 25.07 3.75 5.15
CA GLU A 260 24.67 3.60 3.73
C GLU A 260 24.43 2.15 3.32
N ASP A 261 25.19 1.20 3.82
CA ASP A 261 25.00 -0.22 3.47
C ASP A 261 23.72 -0.77 4.11
N ASN A 262 23.37 -0.32 5.31
CA ASN A 262 22.09 -0.66 5.94
C ASN A 262 20.91 -0.05 5.18
N ILE A 263 21.03 1.19 4.71
CA ILE A 263 20.00 1.85 3.89
C ILE A 263 19.84 1.10 2.57
N LYS A 264 20.90 0.63 1.94
CA LYS A 264 20.83 -0.20 0.72
C LYS A 264 20.08 -1.50 0.97
N LEU A 265 20.36 -2.20 2.08
CA LEU A 265 19.65 -3.43 2.43
C LEU A 265 18.16 -3.20 2.67
N ILE A 266 17.79 -2.08 3.28
CA ILE A 266 16.38 -1.70 3.46
C ILE A 266 15.74 -1.43 2.10
N ASN A 267 16.40 -0.67 1.23
CA ASN A 267 15.92 -0.38 -0.12
C ASN A 267 15.73 -1.64 -0.95
N GLU A 268 16.59 -2.66 -0.81
CA GLU A 268 16.43 -3.96 -1.47
C GLU A 268 15.12 -4.66 -1.06
N VAL A 269 14.68 -4.53 0.19
CA VAL A 269 13.37 -5.06 0.62
C VAL A 269 12.23 -4.33 -0.09
N PHE A 270 12.30 -2.99 -0.17
CA PHE A 270 11.30 -2.20 -0.90
C PHE A 270 11.30 -2.55 -2.39
N ASP A 271 12.46 -2.76 -3.00
CA ASP A 271 12.58 -3.18 -4.40
C ASP A 271 11.98 -4.56 -4.65
N LEU A 272 12.19 -5.52 -3.74
CA LEU A 272 11.59 -6.84 -3.83
C LEU A 272 10.06 -6.79 -3.74
N VAL A 273 9.55 -6.03 -2.78
CA VAL A 273 8.10 -5.85 -2.62
C VAL A 273 7.52 -5.13 -3.84
N SER A 274 8.18 -4.07 -4.34
CA SER A 274 7.72 -3.34 -5.51
C SER A 274 7.62 -4.24 -6.74
N ARG A 275 8.61 -5.09 -6.99
CA ARG A 275 8.60 -6.07 -8.09
C ARG A 275 7.48 -7.11 -7.94
N ALA A 276 7.22 -7.57 -6.70
CA ALA A 276 6.16 -8.54 -6.43
C ALA A 276 4.76 -7.97 -6.73
N TYR A 277 4.56 -6.67 -6.51
CA TYR A 277 3.31 -5.97 -6.84
C TYR A 277 3.35 -5.24 -8.20
N HIS A 278 4.39 -5.46 -9.03
CA HIS A 278 4.61 -4.80 -10.32
C HIS A 278 4.71 -3.28 -10.25
N ILE A 279 4.95 -2.71 -9.06
CA ILE A 279 5.14 -1.28 -8.88
C ILE A 279 6.54 -0.91 -9.37
N PRO A 280 6.71 0.17 -10.15
CA PRO A 280 8.04 0.68 -10.50
C PRO A 280 8.83 1.02 -9.23
N PRO A 281 10.04 0.44 -9.04
CA PRO A 281 10.80 0.60 -7.79
C PRO A 281 11.03 2.07 -7.39
N GLY A 282 11.21 2.94 -8.36
CA GLY A 282 11.41 4.37 -8.11
C GLY A 282 10.24 5.11 -7.47
N LEU A 283 9.05 4.50 -7.37
CA LEU A 283 7.93 5.05 -6.58
C LEU A 283 8.00 4.65 -5.10
N MET A 284 8.78 3.64 -4.76
CA MET A 284 8.91 3.14 -3.39
C MET A 284 10.29 3.42 -2.77
N THR A 285 11.29 3.72 -3.60
CA THR A 285 12.67 3.96 -3.18
C THR A 285 13.13 5.36 -3.59
N THR A 286 14.13 5.88 -2.88
CA THR A 286 14.70 7.20 -3.18
C THR A 286 15.72 7.10 -4.32
N GLY A 287 15.58 7.95 -5.36
CA GLY A 287 16.51 8.01 -6.48
C GLY A 287 16.19 9.18 -7.42
N ASN A 288 17.09 9.42 -8.38
CA ASN A 288 16.86 10.41 -9.44
C ASN A 288 16.10 9.74 -10.59
N TYR A 289 14.78 9.73 -10.49
CA TYR A 289 13.90 9.13 -11.49
C TYR A 289 13.06 10.19 -12.20
N ASN A 290 12.71 9.94 -13.45
CA ASN A 290 11.67 10.71 -14.13
C ASN A 290 10.29 10.27 -13.58
N ILE A 291 9.68 11.10 -12.75
CA ILE A 291 8.40 10.80 -12.08
C ILE A 291 7.29 10.53 -13.10
N SER A 292 7.25 11.28 -14.22
CA SER A 292 6.21 11.09 -15.25
C SER A 292 6.26 9.69 -15.89
N ASP A 293 7.45 9.17 -16.15
CA ASP A 293 7.62 7.83 -16.71
C ASP A 293 7.24 6.75 -15.69
N LEU A 294 7.63 6.93 -14.42
CA LEU A 294 7.25 6.01 -13.35
C LEU A 294 5.73 5.95 -13.14
N VAL A 295 5.07 7.11 -13.13
CA VAL A 295 3.60 7.17 -13.03
C VAL A 295 2.95 6.48 -14.23
N THR A 296 3.46 6.70 -15.44
CA THR A 296 2.93 6.04 -16.65
C THR A 296 3.08 4.51 -16.58
N GLN A 297 4.24 4.01 -16.12
CA GLN A 297 4.46 2.58 -15.91
C GLN A 297 3.55 2.03 -14.81
N PHE A 298 3.39 2.75 -13.70
CA PHE A 298 2.50 2.36 -12.62
C PHE A 298 1.04 2.25 -13.07
N LEU A 299 0.57 3.24 -13.84
CA LEU A 299 -0.78 3.19 -14.42
C LEU A 299 -0.93 1.97 -15.32
N THR A 300 -0.02 1.75 -16.27
CA THR A 300 -0.14 0.69 -17.28
C THR A 300 -0.03 -0.72 -16.68
N PHE A 301 0.85 -0.93 -15.71
CA PHE A 301 1.16 -2.29 -15.23
C PHE A 301 0.44 -2.66 -13.92
N VAL A 302 -0.05 -1.69 -13.16
CA VAL A 302 -0.69 -1.94 -11.86
C VAL A 302 -2.13 -1.45 -11.83
N VAL A 303 -2.35 -0.18 -12.14
CA VAL A 303 -3.66 0.44 -11.97
C VAL A 303 -4.65 -0.03 -13.01
N ASP A 304 -4.29 0.02 -14.30
CA ASP A 304 -5.19 -0.38 -15.39
C ASP A 304 -5.63 -1.86 -15.31
N PRO A 305 -4.73 -2.84 -15.05
CA PRO A 305 -5.14 -4.23 -14.85
C PRO A 305 -6.06 -4.40 -13.63
N THR A 306 -5.79 -3.67 -12.55
CA THR A 306 -6.63 -3.72 -11.34
C THR A 306 -8.00 -3.11 -11.61
N ALA A 307 -8.06 -1.97 -12.29
CA ALA A 307 -9.28 -1.29 -12.70
C ALA A 307 -10.13 -2.16 -13.66
N ASP A 308 -9.48 -2.84 -14.60
CA ASP A 308 -10.15 -3.77 -15.52
C ASP A 308 -10.77 -4.97 -14.78
N MET A 309 -10.04 -5.54 -13.83
CA MET A 309 -10.54 -6.62 -12.98
C MET A 309 -11.76 -6.17 -12.15
N ILE A 310 -11.70 -4.97 -11.54
CA ILE A 310 -12.82 -4.39 -10.79
C ILE A 310 -14.02 -4.19 -11.73
N SER A 311 -13.80 -3.59 -12.91
CA SER A 311 -14.84 -3.35 -13.92
C SER A 311 -15.55 -4.65 -14.33
N LYS A 312 -14.77 -5.70 -14.59
CA LYS A 312 -15.28 -7.02 -14.96
C LYS A 312 -16.04 -7.70 -13.82
N THR A 313 -15.53 -7.60 -12.59
CA THR A 313 -16.19 -8.21 -11.42
C THR A 313 -17.53 -7.52 -11.13
N LEU A 314 -17.59 -6.19 -11.18
CA LEU A 314 -18.82 -5.43 -11.04
C LEU A 314 -19.82 -5.75 -12.17
N THR A 315 -19.35 -5.78 -13.41
CA THR A 315 -20.17 -6.09 -14.58
C THR A 315 -20.74 -7.52 -14.53
N ALA A 316 -19.93 -8.48 -14.05
CA ALA A 316 -20.39 -9.86 -13.89
C ALA A 316 -21.56 -9.99 -12.90
N ALA A 317 -21.67 -9.08 -11.92
CA ALA A 317 -22.78 -9.05 -10.97
C ALA A 317 -24.12 -8.69 -11.63
N TYR A 318 -24.13 -7.92 -12.73
CA TYR A 318 -25.32 -7.70 -13.53
C TYR A 318 -25.83 -8.97 -14.26
N GLY A 319 -24.94 -9.87 -14.60
CA GLY A 319 -25.22 -11.05 -15.38
C GLY A 319 -25.17 -10.81 -16.90
N LYS A 320 -25.13 -11.92 -17.64
CA LYS A 320 -24.92 -11.93 -19.09
C LYS A 320 -25.99 -11.15 -19.87
N ASP A 321 -27.26 -11.33 -19.49
CA ASP A 321 -28.40 -10.77 -20.26
C ASP A 321 -28.42 -9.24 -20.15
N GLU A 322 -28.05 -8.69 -18.99
CA GLU A 322 -27.96 -7.25 -18.79
C GLU A 322 -26.76 -6.66 -19.53
N PHE A 323 -25.61 -7.36 -19.51
CA PHE A 323 -24.43 -6.93 -20.26
C PHE A 323 -24.70 -6.83 -21.77
N ILE A 324 -25.47 -7.78 -22.35
CA ILE A 324 -25.84 -7.78 -23.76
C ILE A 324 -26.72 -6.55 -24.10
N LYS A 325 -27.53 -6.07 -23.15
CA LYS A 325 -28.34 -4.84 -23.29
C LYS A 325 -27.51 -3.56 -23.23
N GLY A 326 -26.21 -3.65 -22.90
CA GLY A 326 -25.32 -2.50 -22.76
C GLY A 326 -25.23 -1.98 -21.33
N ASN A 327 -25.56 -2.81 -20.33
CA ASN A 327 -25.42 -2.46 -18.90
C ASN A 327 -24.09 -3.00 -18.38
N TYR A 328 -23.16 -2.11 -18.03
CA TYR A 328 -21.83 -2.48 -17.54
C TYR A 328 -21.21 -1.37 -16.69
N TYR A 329 -20.16 -1.73 -15.97
CA TYR A 329 -19.34 -0.80 -15.21
C TYR A 329 -17.96 -0.66 -15.84
N ARG A 330 -17.38 0.53 -15.73
CA ARG A 330 -16.02 0.81 -16.17
C ARG A 330 -15.33 1.72 -15.15
N VAL A 331 -14.19 1.31 -14.66
CA VAL A 331 -13.34 2.16 -13.84
C VAL A 331 -12.52 3.07 -14.75
N ASP A 332 -12.62 4.37 -14.53
CA ASP A 332 -11.90 5.39 -15.29
C ASP A 332 -10.62 5.78 -14.56
N THR A 333 -9.48 5.37 -15.12
CA THR A 333 -8.14 5.64 -14.57
C THR A 333 -7.54 6.95 -15.08
N SER A 334 -8.21 7.65 -16.02
CA SER A 334 -7.67 8.85 -16.67
C SER A 334 -7.42 10.00 -15.70
N LYS A 335 -8.17 10.06 -14.59
CA LYS A 335 -8.08 11.13 -13.58
C LYS A 335 -6.87 11.02 -12.65
N ILE A 336 -6.17 9.89 -12.62
CA ILE A 336 -5.02 9.71 -11.73
C ILE A 336 -3.82 10.55 -12.20
N LYS A 337 -3.65 10.69 -13.50
CA LYS A 337 -2.59 11.51 -14.07
C LYS A 337 -3.08 12.95 -14.15
N HIS A 338 -2.50 13.83 -13.34
CA HIS A 338 -2.73 15.26 -13.52
C HIS A 338 -2.20 15.69 -14.89
N PHE A 339 -3.10 16.14 -15.74
CA PHE A 339 -2.72 16.77 -17.00
C PHE A 339 -2.13 18.15 -16.72
N ASP A 340 -0.83 18.28 -16.90
CA ASP A 340 -0.23 19.60 -17.01
C ASP A 340 -0.57 20.19 -18.39
N ILE A 341 -1.73 20.85 -18.48
CA ILE A 341 -2.24 21.45 -19.71
C ILE A 341 -1.26 22.48 -20.26
N PHE A 342 -0.57 23.21 -19.39
CA PHE A 342 0.40 24.21 -19.81
C PHE A 342 1.66 23.55 -20.40
N GLY A 343 2.13 22.46 -19.81
CA GLY A 343 3.23 21.66 -20.35
C GLY A 343 2.87 20.95 -21.66
N MET A 344 1.59 20.60 -21.86
CA MET A 344 1.08 19.90 -23.04
C MET A 344 0.42 20.84 -24.05
N ALA A 345 0.51 22.16 -23.89
CA ALA A 345 -0.20 23.15 -24.74
C ALA A 345 0.04 22.91 -26.25
N SER A 346 1.27 22.58 -26.65
CA SER A 346 1.60 22.26 -28.04
C SER A 346 0.90 20.99 -28.57
N ASP A 347 0.73 19.99 -27.73
CA ASP A 347 0.09 18.73 -28.14
C ASP A 347 -1.44 18.88 -28.16
N VAL A 348 -1.99 19.65 -27.22
CA VAL A 348 -3.40 20.05 -27.22
C VAL A 348 -3.73 20.87 -28.47
N ASP A 349 -2.89 21.83 -28.84
CA ASP A 349 -3.05 22.59 -30.09
C ASP A 349 -3.07 21.67 -31.33
N LYS A 350 -2.16 20.69 -31.40
CA LYS A 350 -2.14 19.71 -32.49
C LYS A 350 -3.41 18.84 -32.54
N LEU A 351 -3.93 18.39 -31.38
CA LEU A 351 -5.14 17.59 -31.30
C LEU A 351 -6.37 18.37 -31.81
N ILE A 352 -6.50 19.62 -31.38
CA ILE A 352 -7.59 20.50 -31.80
C ILE A 352 -7.42 20.91 -33.27
N SER A 353 -6.24 21.33 -33.68
CA SER A 353 -5.97 21.81 -35.04
C SER A 353 -6.07 20.72 -36.10
N SER A 354 -5.81 19.47 -35.75
CA SER A 354 -5.99 18.29 -36.63
C SER A 354 -7.46 17.83 -36.72
N GLY A 355 -8.36 18.44 -35.95
CA GLY A 355 -9.77 18.03 -35.90
C GLY A 355 -9.98 16.67 -35.19
N PHE A 356 -8.97 16.15 -34.48
CA PHE A 356 -9.08 14.91 -33.76
C PHE A 356 -9.92 15.07 -32.49
N ALA A 357 -9.82 16.22 -31.82
CA ALA A 357 -10.60 16.54 -30.64
C ALA A 357 -11.18 17.96 -30.74
N SER A 358 -12.38 18.16 -30.18
CA SER A 358 -12.95 19.49 -29.98
C SER A 358 -12.37 20.18 -28.73
N VAL A 359 -12.49 21.49 -28.65
CA VAL A 359 -12.03 22.26 -27.48
C VAL A 359 -12.73 21.79 -26.20
N ASN A 360 -14.03 21.51 -26.26
CA ASN A 360 -14.79 21.05 -25.09
C ASN A 360 -14.49 19.62 -24.71
N GLU A 361 -14.08 18.75 -25.63
CA GLU A 361 -13.58 17.39 -25.30
C GLU A 361 -12.25 17.48 -24.54
N VAL A 362 -11.33 18.35 -24.97
CA VAL A 362 -10.07 18.55 -24.25
C VAL A 362 -10.32 19.19 -22.88
N ARG A 363 -11.24 20.15 -22.76
CA ARG A 363 -11.61 20.74 -21.48
C ARG A 363 -12.18 19.69 -20.52
N ARG A 364 -13.07 18.82 -21.01
CA ARG A 364 -13.60 17.70 -20.18
C ARG A 364 -12.51 16.72 -19.75
N ALA A 365 -11.58 16.39 -20.67
CA ALA A 365 -10.45 15.51 -20.34
C ALA A 365 -9.52 16.13 -19.28
N ALA A 366 -9.48 17.45 -19.23
CA ALA A 366 -8.72 18.24 -18.24
C ALA A 366 -9.51 18.53 -16.94
N ASP A 367 -10.70 17.96 -16.80
CA ASP A 367 -11.64 18.22 -15.68
C ASP A 367 -12.06 19.70 -15.57
N TRP A 368 -12.12 20.39 -16.70
CA TRP A 368 -12.64 21.75 -16.82
C TRP A 368 -14.07 21.75 -17.37
N ASP A 369 -14.88 22.67 -16.88
CA ASP A 369 -16.21 22.85 -17.40
C ASP A 369 -16.18 23.20 -18.90
N PRO A 370 -17.08 22.63 -19.72
CA PRO A 370 -17.24 23.04 -21.11
C PRO A 370 -17.49 24.55 -21.23
N ALA A 371 -16.98 25.16 -22.26
CA ALA A 371 -17.23 26.56 -22.54
C ALA A 371 -18.44 26.69 -23.49
N GLY A 372 -19.33 27.64 -23.23
CA GLY A 372 -20.61 27.79 -23.96
C GLY A 372 -21.60 26.71 -23.58
N ASP A 373 -22.66 26.54 -24.43
CA ASP A 373 -23.63 25.46 -24.25
C ASP A 373 -23.02 24.13 -24.72
N PRO A 374 -22.85 23.14 -23.84
CA PRO A 374 -22.26 21.86 -24.21
C PRO A 374 -23.14 20.98 -25.07
N GLU A 375 -24.45 21.25 -25.16
CA GLU A 375 -25.40 20.50 -25.97
C GLU A 375 -25.69 21.17 -27.33
N ASP A 376 -25.26 22.42 -27.51
CA ASP A 376 -25.43 23.16 -28.76
C ASP A 376 -24.45 22.63 -29.83
N ALA A 377 -25.02 22.00 -30.87
CA ALA A 377 -24.26 21.47 -32.01
C ALA A 377 -23.63 22.59 -32.87
N ASP A 378 -24.17 23.80 -32.82
CA ASP A 378 -23.67 24.96 -33.55
C ASP A 378 -22.53 25.68 -32.78
N ASN A 379 -22.30 25.33 -31.53
CA ASN A 379 -21.18 25.83 -30.76
C ASN A 379 -19.86 25.28 -31.32
N TRP A 380 -19.07 26.14 -31.93
CA TRP A 380 -17.80 25.76 -32.57
C TRP A 380 -16.84 25.06 -31.61
N LEU A 381 -16.96 25.28 -30.31
CA LEU A 381 -16.14 24.62 -29.28
C LEU A 381 -16.47 23.13 -29.10
N ASN A 382 -17.62 22.69 -29.62
CA ASN A 382 -18.05 21.29 -29.67
C ASN A 382 -17.71 20.60 -30.97
N GLN A 383 -17.26 21.35 -32.00
CA GLN A 383 -17.01 20.82 -33.34
C GLN A 383 -15.54 20.40 -33.51
N HIS A 384 -15.33 19.33 -34.29
CA HIS A 384 -14.02 18.88 -34.74
C HIS A 384 -13.64 19.66 -36.03
N ILE A 385 -12.97 20.79 -35.83
CA ILE A 385 -12.66 21.73 -36.89
C ILE A 385 -11.19 21.63 -37.29
N LEU A 386 -10.93 21.27 -38.55
CA LEU A 386 -9.61 21.37 -39.15
C LEU A 386 -9.21 22.84 -39.30
N THR A 387 -8.00 23.19 -38.85
CA THR A 387 -7.49 24.54 -39.08
C THR A 387 -6.99 24.71 -40.52
N LYS A 388 -6.96 25.95 -40.99
CA LYS A 388 -6.51 26.30 -42.37
C LYS A 388 -5.14 25.73 -42.77
N ASN A 389 -4.30 25.35 -41.84
CA ASN A 389 -3.02 24.75 -42.15
C ASN A 389 -3.13 23.31 -42.64
N TYR A 390 -4.17 22.59 -42.25
CA TYR A 390 -4.47 21.24 -42.73
C TYR A 390 -5.37 21.23 -43.95
N GLU A 391 -6.13 22.28 -44.23
CA GLU A 391 -6.95 22.42 -45.45
C GLU A 391 -6.10 22.58 -46.72
N LYS A 392 -4.85 23.03 -46.61
CA LYS A 392 -3.98 23.32 -47.77
C LYS A 392 -3.32 22.09 -48.38
N GLU A 393 -3.29 20.95 -47.72
CA GLU A 393 -2.68 19.73 -48.29
C GLU A 393 -3.64 18.83 -49.05
N GLY A 394 -4.97 19.12 -49.03
CA GLY A 394 -6.03 18.29 -49.61
C GLY A 394 -6.92 18.93 -50.65
N GLY A 395 -6.75 20.19 -50.99
CA GLY A 395 -7.67 20.92 -51.86
C GLY A 395 -7.00 21.73 -52.95
N GLU A 396 -6.68 21.16 -54.08
CA GLU A 396 -6.72 21.91 -55.34
C GLU A 396 -8.17 22.29 -55.63
N THR A 397 -8.56 23.48 -55.25
CA THR A 397 -9.78 24.11 -55.78
C THR A 397 -9.48 24.47 -57.24
N THR A 398 -9.89 23.62 -58.14
CA THR A 398 -10.14 24.00 -59.52
C THR A 398 -11.30 25.02 -59.53
N THR A 399 -10.97 26.24 -59.89
CA THR A 399 -11.89 27.25 -60.40
C THR A 399 -12.54 26.81 -61.68
#